data_6b9825f5a67434d72635ceea03141083
#
_entry.id   6b9825f5a67434d72635ceea03141083
#
_cell.length_a   1.000
_cell.length_b   1.000
_cell.length_c   1.000
_cell.angle_alpha   90.00
_cell.angle_beta   90.00
_cell.angle_gamma   90.00
#
_symmetry.space_group_name_H-M   'P 1'
#
loop_
_entity.id
_entity.type
_entity.pdbx_description
1 polymer ?
#
loop_
_entity_poly.entity_id
_entity_poly.type
_entity_poly.pdbx_seq_one_letter_code
_entity_poly.pdbx_strand_id
1 'polypeptide(L)'
;MNTLAYIKLNRLTGEELDHSKRNAWLFVRAEEGKSHIDAIAEMKLFSSICEAEGFHIIGESVFIGNETGAKYILESFIPRILFVDCIVTPSIQDVASNSRNALSVVDMLQNEGVDLFTMIDGEIFKTTSTISVLRAFHNKKQACAQ
;
A
#
# COMPACT_ATOMS: atom_id res chain seq x y z
N MET A 1 2.14 -8.39 19.08
CA MET A 1 3.24 -7.45 18.85
C MET A 1 3.39 -7.17 17.36
N ASN A 2 3.53 -5.92 17.01
CA ASN A 2 3.68 -5.53 15.61
C ASN A 2 5.09 -5.79 15.14
N THR A 3 5.23 -6.44 14.01
CA THR A 3 6.52 -6.79 13.46
C THR A 3 6.59 -6.44 11.99
N LEU A 4 7.64 -5.72 11.61
CA LEU A 4 7.94 -5.50 10.21
C LEU A 4 8.65 -6.74 9.70
N ALA A 5 7.93 -7.58 8.95
CA ALA A 5 8.43 -8.87 8.52
C ALA A 5 9.44 -8.75 7.38
N TYR A 6 9.31 -7.70 6.55
CA TYR A 6 10.08 -7.67 5.32
C TYR A 6 10.08 -6.26 4.74
N ILE A 7 11.27 -5.79 4.39
CA ILE A 7 11.44 -4.56 3.62
C ILE A 7 12.43 -4.84 2.50
N LYS A 8 12.05 -4.45 1.29
CA LYS A 8 12.93 -4.57 0.14
C LYS A 8 13.02 -3.23 -0.56
N LEU A 9 14.23 -2.73 -0.72
CA LEU A 9 14.50 -1.55 -1.54
C LEU A 9 15.07 -2.03 -2.87
N ASN A 10 14.42 -1.67 -3.97
CA ASN A 10 14.93 -2.03 -5.28
C ASN A 10 16.12 -1.13 -5.63
N ARG A 11 15.88 0.12 -5.91
CA ARG A 11 16.94 1.07 -6.20
C ARG A 11 16.49 2.45 -5.76
N LEU A 12 17.41 3.22 -5.17
CA LEU A 12 17.08 4.56 -4.69
C LEU A 12 17.97 5.64 -5.29
N THR A 13 18.65 5.36 -6.41
CA THR A 13 19.42 6.39 -7.09
C THR A 13 18.55 7.03 -8.18
N GLY A 14 18.77 8.32 -8.44
CA GLY A 14 18.03 9.02 -9.47
C GLY A 14 18.14 8.39 -10.85
N GLU A 15 19.23 7.69 -11.10
CA GLU A 15 19.46 7.02 -12.37
C GLU A 15 18.58 5.81 -12.58
N GLU A 16 18.10 5.22 -11.49
CA GLU A 16 17.28 4.01 -11.49
C GLU A 16 15.79 4.32 -11.52
N LEU A 17 15.41 5.58 -11.38
CA LEU A 17 14.02 5.98 -11.38
C LEU A 17 13.51 6.13 -12.81
N ASP A 18 12.29 5.72 -13.03
CA ASP A 18 11.63 5.90 -14.33
C ASP A 18 10.68 7.09 -14.20
N HIS A 19 11.10 8.24 -14.74
CA HIS A 19 10.31 9.46 -14.64
C HIS A 19 9.06 9.47 -15.54
N SER A 20 8.92 8.47 -16.40
CA SER A 20 7.70 8.30 -17.21
C SER A 20 6.64 7.47 -16.48
N LYS A 21 6.97 6.88 -15.34
CA LYS A 21 6.08 6.04 -14.55
C LYS A 21 6.02 6.54 -13.12
N ARG A 22 5.04 6.04 -12.38
CA ARG A 22 4.92 6.34 -10.96
C ARG A 22 5.91 5.49 -10.17
N ASN A 23 6.74 6.14 -9.38
CA ASN A 23 7.68 5.44 -8.49
C ASN A 23 6.91 5.01 -7.24
N ALA A 24 6.67 3.71 -7.14
CA ALA A 24 5.75 3.15 -6.18
C ALA A 24 6.45 2.37 -5.08
N TRP A 25 5.92 2.52 -3.87
CA TRP A 25 6.24 1.65 -2.75
C TRP A 25 5.04 0.76 -2.49
N LEU A 26 5.25 -0.55 -2.49
CA LEU A 26 4.17 -1.49 -2.25
C LEU A 26 4.08 -1.80 -0.77
N PHE A 27 2.86 -1.84 -0.24
CA PHE A 27 2.61 -2.10 1.17
C PHE A 27 1.54 -3.17 1.32
N VAL A 28 1.87 -4.22 2.06
CA VAL A 28 0.94 -5.29 2.40
C VAL A 28 0.91 -5.43 3.90
N ARG A 29 -0.29 -5.45 4.48
CA ARG A 29 -0.47 -5.75 5.90
C ARG A 29 -1.15 -7.10 6.03
N ALA A 30 -0.54 -7.97 6.82
CA ALA A 30 -1.12 -9.25 7.17
C ALA A 30 -1.44 -9.26 8.67
N GLU A 31 -2.44 -10.03 9.05
CA GLU A 31 -2.82 -10.17 10.44
C GLU A 31 -1.80 -10.98 11.20
N GLU A 32 -1.72 -10.78 12.52
CA GLU A 32 -0.88 -11.59 13.39
C GLU A 32 -1.29 -13.06 13.25
N GLY A 33 -0.31 -13.92 13.21
CA GLY A 33 -0.53 -15.35 13.01
C GLY A 33 -0.30 -15.83 11.60
N LYS A 34 -0.29 -14.94 10.61
CA LYS A 34 0.04 -15.32 9.25
C LYS A 34 1.54 -15.57 9.14
N SER A 35 1.95 -16.62 8.41
CA SER A 35 3.37 -16.92 8.27
C SER A 35 4.06 -15.87 7.41
N HIS A 36 5.33 -15.62 7.72
CA HIS A 36 6.16 -14.69 6.94
C HIS A 36 6.28 -15.16 5.49
N ILE A 37 6.39 -16.45 5.28
CA ILE A 37 6.53 -17.04 3.93
C ILE A 37 5.28 -16.73 3.10
N ASP A 38 4.09 -16.92 3.69
CA ASP A 38 2.84 -16.65 2.99
C ASP A 38 2.67 -15.18 2.68
N ALA A 39 3.03 -14.31 3.62
CA ALA A 39 2.92 -12.87 3.42
C ALA A 39 3.87 -12.38 2.33
N ILE A 40 5.08 -12.90 2.29
CA ILE A 40 6.07 -12.54 1.27
C ILE A 40 5.63 -13.05 -0.10
N ALA A 41 5.07 -14.27 -0.16
CA ALA A 41 4.54 -14.81 -1.41
C ALA A 41 3.40 -13.95 -1.96
N GLU A 42 2.53 -13.48 -1.07
CA GLU A 42 1.44 -12.57 -1.43
C GLU A 42 1.98 -11.27 -2.03
N MET A 43 3.04 -10.71 -1.41
CA MET A 43 3.68 -9.51 -1.93
C MET A 43 4.29 -9.73 -3.32
N LYS A 44 4.93 -10.87 -3.54
CA LYS A 44 5.53 -11.17 -4.85
C LYS A 44 4.48 -11.21 -5.95
N LEU A 45 3.33 -11.82 -5.66
CA LEU A 45 2.23 -11.88 -6.61
C LEU A 45 1.68 -10.48 -6.89
N PHE A 46 1.49 -9.69 -5.84
CA PHE A 46 1.00 -8.32 -5.96
C PHE A 46 1.96 -7.44 -6.73
N SER A 47 3.26 -7.60 -6.50
CA SER A 47 4.31 -6.87 -7.20
C SER A 47 4.22 -7.08 -8.72
N SER A 48 4.00 -8.31 -9.15
CA SER A 48 3.84 -8.63 -10.58
C SER A 48 2.64 -7.92 -11.18
N ILE A 49 1.53 -7.84 -10.44
CA ILE A 49 0.33 -7.14 -10.88
C ILE A 49 0.62 -5.65 -11.04
N CYS A 50 1.31 -5.05 -10.08
CA CYS A 50 1.62 -3.62 -10.12
C CYS A 50 2.57 -3.27 -11.28
N GLU A 51 3.54 -4.11 -11.55
CA GLU A 51 4.43 -3.90 -12.70
C GLU A 51 3.65 -3.95 -14.00
N ALA A 52 2.73 -4.89 -14.13
CA ALA A 52 1.89 -5.01 -15.32
C ALA A 52 1.00 -3.78 -15.51
N GLU A 53 0.60 -3.13 -14.41
CA GLU A 53 -0.21 -1.91 -14.45
C GLU A 53 0.60 -0.65 -14.71
N GLY A 54 1.92 -0.77 -14.86
CA GLY A 54 2.76 0.36 -15.26
C GLY A 54 3.44 1.10 -14.11
N PHE A 55 3.39 0.58 -12.89
CA PHE A 55 4.12 1.18 -11.78
C PHE A 55 5.59 0.80 -11.83
N HIS A 56 6.43 1.72 -11.45
CA HIS A 56 7.85 1.44 -11.27
C HIS A 56 8.10 1.21 -9.78
N ILE A 57 8.37 -0.03 -9.40
CA ILE A 57 8.47 -0.41 -7.98
C ILE A 57 9.86 -0.12 -7.46
N ILE A 58 9.95 0.82 -6.52
CA ILE A 58 11.22 1.19 -5.90
C ILE A 58 11.42 0.56 -4.53
N GLY A 59 10.37 -0.04 -3.97
CA GLY A 59 10.49 -0.76 -2.72
C GLY A 59 9.21 -1.46 -2.32
N GLU A 60 9.32 -2.34 -1.33
CA GLU A 60 8.23 -3.17 -0.84
C GLU A 60 8.34 -3.33 0.67
N SER A 61 7.19 -3.30 1.36
CA SER A 61 7.12 -3.62 2.79
C SER A 61 6.00 -4.58 3.05
N VAL A 62 6.28 -5.61 3.85
CA VAL A 62 5.26 -6.49 4.39
C VAL A 62 5.24 -6.30 5.90
N PHE A 63 4.11 -5.89 6.43
CA PHE A 63 3.93 -5.67 7.86
C PHE A 63 2.94 -6.69 8.41
N ILE A 64 3.35 -7.42 9.44
CA ILE A 64 2.46 -8.37 10.12
C ILE A 64 2.12 -7.77 11.46
N GLY A 65 0.85 -7.38 11.62
CA GLY A 65 0.41 -6.73 12.84
C GLY A 65 -0.87 -5.96 12.66
N ASN A 66 -1.15 -5.11 13.65
CA ASN A 66 -2.39 -4.36 13.70
C ASN A 66 -2.34 -3.04 12.92
N GLU A 67 -3.50 -2.39 12.86
CA GLU A 67 -3.68 -1.13 12.15
C GLU A 67 -2.79 -0.01 12.67
N THR A 68 -2.53 0.05 13.98
CA THR A 68 -1.71 1.09 14.57
C THR A 68 -0.27 1.05 14.04
N GLY A 69 0.30 -0.15 13.96
CA GLY A 69 1.63 -0.31 13.39
C GLY A 69 1.67 0.01 11.91
N ALA A 70 0.63 -0.40 11.17
CA ALA A 70 0.52 -0.09 9.76
C ALA A 70 0.47 1.42 9.53
N LYS A 71 -0.30 2.13 10.35
CA LYS A 71 -0.39 3.60 10.27
C LYS A 71 0.98 4.24 10.47
N TYR A 72 1.74 3.76 11.44
CA TYR A 72 3.09 4.28 11.69
C TYR A 72 3.98 4.12 10.45
N ILE A 73 3.97 2.95 9.84
CA ILE A 73 4.77 2.69 8.64
C ILE A 73 4.35 3.63 7.50
N LEU A 74 3.04 3.74 7.28
CA LEU A 74 2.49 4.52 6.17
C LEU A 74 2.69 6.02 6.34
N GLU A 75 2.63 6.53 7.57
CA GLU A 75 2.71 7.97 7.82
C GLU A 75 4.12 8.46 8.14
N SER A 76 4.92 7.61 8.79
CA SER A 76 6.20 8.07 9.34
C SER A 76 7.43 7.49 8.65
N PHE A 77 7.29 6.38 7.98
CA PHE A 77 8.42 5.70 7.37
C PHE A 77 8.47 5.87 5.85
N ILE A 78 7.44 5.38 5.16
CA ILE A 78 7.45 5.33 3.69
C ILE A 78 7.52 6.72 3.03
N PRO A 79 6.76 7.74 3.47
CA PRO A 79 6.81 9.05 2.81
C PRO A 79 8.15 9.77 2.94
N ARG A 80 9.00 9.32 3.86
CA ARG A 80 10.33 9.91 4.03
C ARG A 80 11.38 9.27 3.13
N ILE A 81 11.01 8.21 2.42
CA ILE A 81 11.89 7.59 1.44
C ILE A 81 11.89 8.47 0.19
N LEU A 82 13.08 8.81 -0.28
CA LEU A 82 13.22 9.70 -1.43
C LEU A 82 12.58 9.08 -2.68
N PHE A 83 11.93 9.91 -3.46
CA PHE A 83 11.38 9.57 -4.77
C PHE A 83 10.12 8.70 -4.75
N VAL A 84 9.50 8.48 -3.59
CA VAL A 84 8.22 7.78 -3.53
C VAL A 84 7.13 8.73 -4.02
N ASP A 85 6.46 8.36 -5.11
CA ASP A 85 5.33 9.14 -5.65
C ASP A 85 4.00 8.61 -5.13
N CYS A 86 3.94 7.30 -4.87
CA CYS A 86 2.70 6.67 -4.43
C CYS A 86 2.97 5.40 -3.64
N ILE A 87 1.95 5.02 -2.86
CA ILE A 87 1.92 3.75 -2.14
C ILE A 87 0.80 2.93 -2.77
N VAL A 88 1.05 1.66 -3.05
CA VAL A 88 0.05 0.76 -3.62
C VAL A 88 -0.17 -0.41 -2.67
N THR A 89 -1.44 -0.70 -2.35
CA THR A 89 -1.81 -1.81 -1.45
C THR A 89 -2.84 -2.71 -2.13
N PRO A 90 -2.88 -4.01 -1.76
CA PRO A 90 -3.88 -4.92 -2.33
C PRO A 90 -5.31 -4.62 -1.90
N SER A 91 -5.49 -3.96 -0.76
CA SER A 91 -6.82 -3.66 -0.21
C SER A 91 -6.74 -2.43 0.67
N ILE A 92 -7.81 -1.63 0.66
CA ILE A 92 -7.90 -0.49 1.57
C ILE A 92 -7.80 -0.92 3.03
N GLN A 93 -8.21 -2.15 3.34
CA GLN A 93 -8.12 -2.67 4.71
C GLN A 93 -6.69 -2.94 5.17
N ASP A 94 -5.74 -3.00 4.24
CA ASP A 94 -4.32 -3.04 4.62
C ASP A 94 -3.88 -1.70 5.22
N VAL A 95 -4.58 -0.63 4.86
CA VAL A 95 -4.30 0.72 5.37
C VAL A 95 -5.00 0.94 6.71
N ALA A 96 -6.30 0.66 6.76
CA ALA A 96 -7.12 0.90 7.95
C ALA A 96 -8.40 0.07 7.92
N SER A 97 -8.98 -0.18 9.09
CA SER A 97 -10.16 -1.03 9.22
C SER A 97 -11.47 -0.32 8.88
N ASN A 98 -11.47 1.00 8.85
CA ASN A 98 -12.67 1.77 8.52
C ASN A 98 -12.32 3.01 7.70
N SER A 99 -13.34 3.61 7.09
CA SER A 99 -13.15 4.73 6.17
C SER A 99 -12.59 5.98 6.86
N ARG A 100 -12.97 6.24 8.10
CA ARG A 100 -12.49 7.40 8.84
C ARG A 100 -10.97 7.33 9.02
N ASN A 101 -10.47 6.19 9.48
CA ASN A 101 -9.04 6.01 9.71
C ASN A 101 -8.27 5.99 8.38
N ALA A 102 -8.84 5.40 7.35
CA ALA A 102 -8.23 5.39 6.03
C ALA A 102 -8.10 6.81 5.48
N LEU A 103 -9.16 7.63 5.63
CA LEU A 103 -9.11 9.03 5.19
C LEU A 103 -8.04 9.83 5.94
N SER A 104 -7.86 9.55 7.22
CA SER A 104 -6.80 10.20 8.01
C SER A 104 -5.42 9.89 7.42
N VAL A 105 -5.17 8.64 7.06
CA VAL A 105 -3.90 8.24 6.43
C VAL A 105 -3.75 8.89 5.06
N VAL A 106 -4.81 8.87 4.25
CA VAL A 106 -4.80 9.47 2.92
C VAL A 106 -4.48 10.95 2.99
N ASP A 107 -5.11 11.68 3.92
CA ASP A 107 -4.87 13.12 4.08
C ASP A 107 -3.41 13.39 4.45
N MET A 108 -2.85 12.59 5.33
CA MET A 108 -1.45 12.71 5.70
C MET A 108 -0.53 12.46 4.52
N LEU A 109 -0.80 11.43 3.74
CA LEU A 109 -0.01 11.11 2.55
C LEU A 109 -0.10 12.23 1.51
N GLN A 110 -1.31 12.77 1.30
CA GLN A 110 -1.49 13.88 0.36
C GLN A 110 -0.69 15.10 0.79
N ASN A 111 -0.60 15.38 2.07
CA ASN A 111 0.22 16.47 2.59
C ASN A 111 1.70 16.27 2.30
N GLU A 112 2.14 15.03 2.18
CA GLU A 112 3.52 14.69 1.83
C GLU A 112 3.70 14.51 0.32
N GLY A 113 2.66 14.73 -0.48
CA GLY A 113 2.74 14.58 -1.93
C GLY A 113 2.74 13.13 -2.39
N VAL A 114 2.21 12.21 -1.59
CA VAL A 114 2.19 10.79 -1.88
C VAL A 114 0.75 10.33 -2.10
N ASP A 115 0.48 9.75 -3.26
CA ASP A 115 -0.84 9.21 -3.59
C ASP A 115 -0.98 7.78 -3.07
N LEU A 116 -2.21 7.39 -2.73
CA LEU A 116 -2.51 6.02 -2.37
C LEU A 116 -3.30 5.36 -3.50
N PHE A 117 -2.91 4.14 -3.85
CA PHE A 117 -3.64 3.30 -4.81
C PHE A 117 -4.01 2.00 -4.12
N THR A 118 -5.25 1.53 -4.36
CA THR A 118 -5.69 0.25 -3.82
C THR A 118 -6.31 -0.59 -4.93
N MET A 119 -6.25 -1.91 -4.76
CA MET A 119 -6.87 -2.82 -5.72
C MET A 119 -8.35 -3.04 -5.35
N ILE A 120 -9.21 -2.96 -6.35
CA ILE A 120 -10.65 -3.22 -6.23
C ILE A 120 -11.03 -4.12 -7.40
N ASP A 121 -11.54 -5.31 -7.10
CA ASP A 121 -11.97 -6.28 -8.12
C ASP A 121 -10.88 -6.56 -9.17
N GLY A 122 -9.64 -6.70 -8.71
CA GLY A 122 -8.52 -7.03 -9.57
C GLY A 122 -7.89 -5.86 -10.31
N GLU A 123 -8.41 -4.65 -10.12
CA GLU A 123 -7.89 -3.45 -10.76
C GLU A 123 -7.39 -2.45 -9.72
N ILE A 124 -6.37 -1.68 -10.09
CA ILE A 124 -5.76 -0.71 -9.20
C ILE A 124 -6.33 0.68 -9.46
N PHE A 125 -6.85 1.32 -8.41
CA PHE A 125 -7.48 2.63 -8.48
C PHE A 125 -6.80 3.61 -7.53
N LYS A 126 -6.73 4.86 -7.96
CA LYS A 126 -6.29 5.97 -7.11
C LYS A 126 -7.35 6.20 -6.02
N THR A 127 -6.92 6.13 -4.76
CA THR A 127 -7.81 6.16 -3.61
C THR A 127 -7.41 7.32 -2.70
N THR A 128 -7.63 8.55 -3.19
CA THR A 128 -7.14 9.77 -2.53
C THR A 128 -8.25 10.77 -2.20
N SER A 129 -9.51 10.46 -2.53
CA SER A 129 -10.65 11.30 -2.21
C SER A 129 -11.59 10.56 -1.26
N THR A 130 -12.48 11.31 -0.60
CA THR A 130 -13.50 10.70 0.25
C THR A 130 -14.32 9.68 -0.52
N ILE A 131 -14.74 10.02 -1.74
CA ILE A 131 -15.56 9.14 -2.56
C ILE A 131 -14.80 7.87 -2.92
N SER A 132 -13.53 7.99 -3.31
CA SER A 132 -12.74 6.81 -3.70
C SER A 132 -12.48 5.89 -2.52
N VAL A 133 -12.24 6.45 -1.33
CA VAL A 133 -12.05 5.66 -0.10
C VAL A 133 -13.33 4.90 0.24
N LEU A 134 -14.46 5.58 0.20
CA LEU A 134 -15.76 4.95 0.48
C LEU A 134 -16.07 3.85 -0.53
N ARG A 135 -15.74 4.08 -1.80
CA ARG A 135 -15.93 3.05 -2.84
C ARG A 135 -15.09 1.81 -2.54
N ALA A 136 -13.84 2.00 -2.12
CA ALA A 136 -12.96 0.88 -1.81
C ALA A 136 -13.53 0.02 -0.67
N PHE A 137 -14.07 0.65 0.37
CA PHE A 137 -14.69 -0.09 1.47
C PHE A 137 -16.00 -0.75 1.05
N HIS A 138 -16.80 -0.06 0.26
CA HIS A 138 -18.08 -0.60 -0.19
C HIS A 138 -17.89 -1.86 -1.05
N ASN A 139 -16.99 -1.81 -2.02
CA ASN A 139 -16.71 -2.96 -2.87
C ASN A 139 -16.13 -4.12 -2.08
N LYS A 140 -15.25 -3.84 -1.12
CA LYS A 140 -14.68 -4.87 -0.25
C LYS A 140 -15.77 -5.53 0.59
N LYS A 141 -16.72 -4.73 1.11
CA LYS A 141 -17.85 -5.24 1.89
C LYS A 141 -18.74 -6.14 1.06
N GLN A 142 -19.05 -5.76 -0.19
CA GLN A 142 -19.85 -6.58 -1.08
C GLN A 142 -19.18 -7.91 -1.40
N ALA A 143 -17.87 -7.88 -1.64
CA ALA A 143 -17.12 -9.11 -1.90
C ALA A 143 -17.16 -10.05 -0.68
N CYS A 144 -17.11 -9.51 0.52
CA CYS A 144 -17.19 -10.31 1.75
C CYS A 144 -18.59 -10.88 1.98
N ALA A 145 -19.64 -10.22 1.50
CA ALA A 145 -21.02 -10.65 1.67
C ALA A 145 -21.40 -11.83 0.76
N GLN A 146 -20.61 -12.11 -0.23
CA GLN A 146 -20.84 -13.20 -1.16
C GLN A 146 -20.08 -14.46 -0.74
#